data_e5e664f2f605033201e0d4478a31475f
#
_entry.id   e5e664f2f605033201e0d4478a31475f
#
_cell.length_a   1.000
_cell.length_b   1.000
_cell.length_c   1.000
_cell.angle_alpha   90.00
_cell.angle_beta   90.00
_cell.angle_gamma   90.00
#
_symmetry.space_group_name_H-M   'P 1'
#
loop_
_entity.id
_entity.type
_entity.pdbx_description
1 polymer ?
#
loop_
_entity_poly.entity_id
_entity_poly.type
_entity_poly.pdbx_seq_one_letter_code
_entity_poly.pdbx_strand_id
1 'polypeptide(L)'
;MNAMKIKFSFNTASNYIYLTFSLILTFWLITLFEIYSIVSNGIEIKVVTSLVYKLLNDFWTGLVIGLLLLPLYLAFVFIKKPLNDIAIKVLFCLIVIGQFALVKYSLSTLINLGADILGYSMSDMYTTVTASESLSYLYFFPFILFPMLYLGINLAVNTLFISYTNERKIYIFSGIIILIIGSLKFIIPEVSNAPYQNKLSFFTGDIIRFQKDKNLTNSANLFYKKEYPLVKPFKSSQDVLSPFFEIHEEKPNIVMIIVEGLGDEFIGKNAYGGFTPYLDSLIPKSLYWENFVSNAGRTFGALPSLIGSLPYGEKGFLELNPLPAHVSLISVLKANDYTTSYYSGDESSFDRKINFLEYNAIDNVIDINKFGPGYIKTKENSGGFSWGYPDAEIFR
;
A
#
# COMPACT_ATOMS: atom_id res chain seq x y z
N MET A 1 18.86 19.97 49.81
CA MET A 1 18.33 19.12 48.72
C MET A 1 16.81 19.32 48.69
N ASN A 2 16.32 20.37 47.97
CA ASN A 2 14.91 20.71 47.90
C ASN A 2 14.22 19.74 46.94
N ALA A 3 13.39 18.86 47.49
CA ALA A 3 12.48 18.05 46.69
C ALA A 3 11.52 18.99 45.93
N MET A 4 11.73 19.10 44.65
CA MET A 4 10.87 19.85 43.74
C MET A 4 9.51 19.16 43.73
N LYS A 5 8.56 19.62 44.58
CA LYS A 5 7.15 19.18 44.53
C LYS A 5 6.57 19.63 43.17
N ILE A 6 6.58 18.71 42.21
CA ILE A 6 5.92 18.91 40.95
C ILE A 6 4.42 18.92 41.24
N LYS A 7 3.83 20.11 41.28
CA LYS A 7 2.37 20.25 41.19
C LYS A 7 1.97 19.87 39.76
N PHE A 8 1.52 18.65 39.59
CA PHE A 8 0.78 18.23 38.43
C PHE A 8 -0.48 19.13 38.39
N SER A 9 -0.44 20.16 37.58
CA SER A 9 -1.57 21.10 37.43
C SER A 9 -2.66 20.37 36.63
N PHE A 10 -3.89 20.32 37.16
CA PHE A 10 -5.06 19.79 36.46
C PHE A 10 -5.19 20.40 35.05
N ASN A 11 -4.84 21.67 34.85
CA ASN A 11 -4.76 22.31 33.54
C ASN A 11 -3.88 21.62 32.51
N THR A 12 -2.80 20.96 32.94
CA THR A 12 -1.88 20.26 32.03
C THR A 12 -2.52 19.00 31.43
N ALA A 13 -3.25 18.26 32.28
CA ALA A 13 -3.93 17.04 31.81
C ALA A 13 -5.15 17.37 30.94
N SER A 14 -5.89 18.41 31.26
CA SER A 14 -7.02 18.88 30.45
C SER A 14 -6.56 19.35 29.06
N ASN A 15 -5.45 20.08 28.98
CA ASN A 15 -4.88 20.48 27.69
C ASN A 15 -4.51 19.29 26.80
N TYR A 16 -3.95 18.24 27.39
CA TYR A 16 -3.61 17.03 26.64
C TYR A 16 -4.85 16.31 26.12
N ILE A 17 -5.90 16.23 26.91
CA ILE A 17 -7.20 15.68 26.49
C ILE A 17 -7.75 16.49 25.30
N TYR A 18 -7.68 17.81 25.34
CA TYR A 18 -8.15 18.67 24.25
C TYR A 18 -7.32 18.47 22.96
N LEU A 19 -6.00 18.33 23.09
CA LEU A 19 -5.12 18.03 21.96
C LEU A 19 -5.49 16.69 21.30
N THR A 20 -5.68 15.63 22.11
CA THR A 20 -6.05 14.31 21.64
C THR A 20 -7.45 14.28 21.03
N PHE A 21 -8.41 14.97 21.64
CA PHE A 21 -9.77 15.08 21.12
C PHE A 21 -9.80 15.83 19.79
N SER A 22 -9.01 16.89 19.65
CA SER A 22 -8.86 17.63 18.39
C SER A 22 -8.26 16.75 17.28
N LEU A 23 -7.32 15.85 17.62
CA LEU A 23 -6.78 14.86 16.69
C LEU A 23 -7.88 13.91 16.16
N ILE A 24 -8.71 13.38 17.06
CA ILE A 24 -9.82 12.50 16.70
C ILE A 24 -10.82 13.22 15.78
N LEU A 25 -11.20 14.46 16.10
CA LEU A 25 -12.09 15.24 15.25
C LEU A 25 -11.49 15.51 13.86
N THR A 26 -10.18 15.71 13.80
CA THR A 26 -9.48 15.90 12.52
C THR A 26 -9.46 14.62 11.70
N PHE A 27 -9.26 13.46 12.34
CA PHE A 27 -9.37 12.16 11.65
C PHE A 27 -10.78 11.95 11.08
N TRP A 28 -11.81 12.32 11.80
CA TRP A 28 -13.19 12.26 11.31
C TRP A 28 -13.41 13.14 10.08
N LEU A 29 -12.82 14.35 10.04
CA LEU A 29 -12.87 15.21 8.84
C LEU A 29 -12.15 14.57 7.65
N ILE A 30 -10.99 13.93 7.88
CA ILE A 30 -10.27 13.19 6.83
C ILE A 30 -11.13 12.01 6.34
N THR A 31 -11.80 11.29 7.23
CA THR A 31 -12.73 10.21 6.87
C THR A 31 -13.91 10.70 6.05
N LEU A 32 -14.50 11.85 6.39
CA LEU A 32 -15.56 12.44 5.57
C LEU A 32 -15.07 12.79 4.17
N PHE A 33 -13.87 13.37 4.06
CA PHE A 33 -13.23 13.64 2.79
C PHE A 33 -12.99 12.35 1.98
N GLU A 34 -12.49 11.29 2.62
CA GLU A 34 -12.24 10.00 1.97
C GLU A 34 -13.53 9.38 1.42
N ILE A 35 -14.59 9.31 2.22
CA ILE A 35 -15.89 8.77 1.80
C ILE A 35 -16.49 9.61 0.67
N TYR A 36 -16.44 10.94 0.79
CA TYR A 36 -16.88 11.81 -0.29
C TYR A 36 -16.12 11.54 -1.59
N SER A 37 -14.80 11.38 -1.54
CA SER A 37 -13.97 11.10 -2.70
C SER A 37 -14.29 9.74 -3.32
N ILE A 38 -14.53 8.69 -2.52
CA ILE A 38 -14.91 7.36 -3.00
C ILE A 38 -16.25 7.43 -3.75
N VAL A 39 -17.24 8.07 -3.15
CA VAL A 39 -18.59 8.19 -3.74
C VAL A 39 -18.58 9.05 -5.01
N SER A 40 -17.82 10.17 -4.99
CA SER A 40 -17.71 11.06 -6.16
C SER A 40 -17.02 10.41 -7.35
N ASN A 41 -16.16 9.43 -7.11
CA ASN A 41 -15.50 8.63 -8.17
C ASN A 41 -16.34 7.43 -8.62
N GLY A 42 -17.61 7.33 -8.20
CA GLY A 42 -18.53 6.29 -8.64
C GLY A 42 -18.30 4.90 -8.04
N ILE A 43 -17.45 4.79 -7.00
CA ILE A 43 -17.18 3.51 -6.34
C ILE A 43 -18.36 3.17 -5.41
N GLU A 44 -19.00 2.04 -5.63
CA GLU A 44 -20.12 1.58 -4.82
C GLU A 44 -19.64 1.13 -3.43
N ILE A 45 -20.09 1.83 -2.40
CA ILE A 45 -19.87 1.45 -1.01
C ILE A 45 -21.18 1.59 -0.19
N LYS A 46 -21.27 0.81 0.88
CA LYS A 46 -22.33 1.01 1.89
C LYS A 46 -21.98 2.21 2.77
N VAL A 47 -22.29 3.42 2.29
CA VAL A 47 -21.85 4.70 2.88
C VAL A 47 -22.04 4.78 4.39
N VAL A 48 -23.25 4.50 4.90
CA VAL A 48 -23.57 4.58 6.34
C VAL A 48 -22.71 3.59 7.15
N THR A 49 -22.63 2.34 6.69
CA THR A 49 -21.84 1.30 7.35
C THR A 49 -20.36 1.68 7.36
N SER A 50 -19.82 2.09 6.22
CA SER A 50 -18.42 2.52 6.08
C SER A 50 -18.10 3.69 7.00
N LEU A 51 -18.98 4.70 7.04
CA LEU A 51 -18.81 5.88 7.89
C LEU A 51 -18.76 5.50 9.37
N VAL A 52 -19.70 4.70 9.85
CA VAL A 52 -19.75 4.29 11.26
C VAL A 52 -18.50 3.53 11.67
N TYR A 53 -18.11 2.52 10.88
CA TYR A 53 -16.90 1.74 11.18
C TYR A 53 -15.63 2.59 11.15
N LYS A 54 -15.49 3.48 10.18
CA LYS A 54 -14.32 4.36 10.09
C LYS A 54 -14.25 5.35 11.25
N LEU A 55 -15.34 6.00 11.59
CA LEU A 55 -15.36 6.92 12.73
C LEU A 55 -15.00 6.24 14.05
N LEU A 56 -15.44 4.99 14.26
CA LEU A 56 -15.07 4.20 15.42
C LEU A 56 -13.56 3.83 15.39
N ASN A 57 -13.06 3.40 14.24
CA ASN A 57 -11.64 3.06 14.09
C ASN A 57 -10.74 4.29 14.24
N ASP A 58 -11.14 5.45 13.72
CA ASP A 58 -10.45 6.72 13.87
C ASP A 58 -10.41 7.17 15.34
N PHE A 59 -11.52 7.02 16.05
CA PHE A 59 -11.58 7.30 17.49
C PHE A 59 -10.56 6.45 18.25
N TRP A 60 -10.56 5.13 18.00
CA TRP A 60 -9.62 4.22 18.63
C TRP A 60 -8.17 4.51 18.28
N THR A 61 -7.89 4.79 17.02
CA THR A 61 -6.55 5.14 16.57
C THR A 61 -6.07 6.42 17.23
N GLY A 62 -6.89 7.47 17.26
CA GLY A 62 -6.56 8.72 17.92
C GLY A 62 -6.36 8.57 19.43
N LEU A 63 -7.18 7.73 20.10
CA LEU A 63 -7.03 7.42 21.52
C LEU A 63 -5.72 6.69 21.80
N VAL A 64 -5.40 5.65 21.02
CA VAL A 64 -4.14 4.88 21.16
C VAL A 64 -2.93 5.78 20.96
N ILE A 65 -2.94 6.64 19.94
CA ILE A 65 -1.87 7.62 19.68
C ILE A 65 -1.75 8.57 20.88
N GLY A 66 -2.88 9.07 21.38
CA GLY A 66 -2.90 9.92 22.57
C GLY A 66 -2.30 9.21 23.78
N LEU A 67 -2.63 7.94 24.03
CA LEU A 67 -2.06 7.18 25.13
C LEU A 67 -0.56 6.91 24.96
N LEU A 68 -0.11 6.59 23.74
CA LEU A 68 1.30 6.35 23.44
C LEU A 68 2.18 7.61 23.57
N LEU A 69 1.64 8.79 23.26
CA LEU A 69 2.37 10.05 23.35
C LEU A 69 2.23 10.74 24.72
N LEU A 70 1.36 10.25 25.59
CA LEU A 70 1.19 10.79 26.94
C LEU A 70 2.48 10.79 27.76
N PRO A 71 3.29 9.71 27.83
CA PRO A 71 4.57 9.73 28.56
C PRO A 71 5.53 10.80 28.01
N LEU A 72 5.57 10.99 26.69
CA LEU A 72 6.39 12.02 26.06
C LEU A 72 5.89 13.42 26.45
N TYR A 73 4.59 13.66 26.42
CA TYR A 73 3.99 14.90 26.88
C TYR A 73 4.35 15.21 28.32
N LEU A 74 4.24 14.21 29.21
CA LEU A 74 4.59 14.33 30.61
C LEU A 74 6.09 14.62 30.80
N ALA A 75 6.96 13.98 30.04
CA ALA A 75 8.40 14.24 30.08
C ALA A 75 8.71 15.72 29.72
N PHE A 76 8.07 16.26 28.68
CA PHE A 76 8.24 17.65 28.30
C PHE A 76 7.70 18.66 29.30
N VAL A 77 6.69 18.32 30.11
CA VAL A 77 6.20 19.15 31.21
C VAL A 77 7.31 19.51 32.20
N PHE A 78 8.28 18.61 32.40
CA PHE A 78 9.41 18.83 33.29
C PHE A 78 10.46 19.79 32.74
N ILE A 79 10.47 20.02 31.40
CA ILE A 79 11.51 20.84 30.76
C ILE A 79 11.11 22.32 30.70
N LYS A 80 9.99 22.68 30.05
CA LYS A 80 9.42 24.04 30.01
C LYS A 80 7.99 24.01 29.45
N LYS A 81 7.03 24.58 30.17
CA LYS A 81 5.60 24.60 29.79
C LYS A 81 5.27 25.03 28.34
N PRO A 82 5.80 26.10 27.75
CA PRO A 82 5.40 26.49 26.40
C PRO A 82 5.94 25.56 25.31
N LEU A 83 7.11 24.93 25.49
CA LEU A 83 7.69 23.97 24.54
C LEU A 83 6.89 22.67 24.44
N ASN A 84 6.23 22.30 25.53
CA ASN A 84 5.45 21.09 25.65
C ASN A 84 4.24 21.08 24.66
N ASP A 85 3.40 22.10 24.73
CA ASP A 85 2.21 22.18 23.88
C ASP A 85 2.57 22.33 22.40
N ILE A 86 3.64 23.07 22.10
CA ILE A 86 4.14 23.24 20.74
C ILE A 86 4.67 21.92 20.19
N ALA A 87 5.50 21.20 20.94
CA ALA A 87 6.09 19.94 20.50
C ALA A 87 5.02 18.88 20.17
N ILE A 88 4.02 18.73 21.05
CA ILE A 88 2.92 17.78 20.81
C ILE A 88 2.02 18.24 19.65
N LYS A 89 1.73 19.54 19.50
CA LYS A 89 1.00 20.04 18.34
C LYS A 89 1.73 19.74 17.03
N VAL A 90 3.04 19.92 17.00
CA VAL A 90 3.85 19.57 15.82
C VAL A 90 3.78 18.07 15.54
N LEU A 91 3.92 17.22 16.55
CA LEU A 91 3.80 15.76 16.39
C LEU A 91 2.40 15.37 15.86
N PHE A 92 1.34 15.94 16.42
CA PHE A 92 -0.01 15.64 15.94
C PHE A 92 -0.25 16.19 14.53
N CYS A 93 0.30 17.34 14.15
CA CYS A 93 0.29 17.80 12.76
C CYS A 93 0.99 16.81 11.81
N LEU A 94 2.16 16.28 12.18
CA LEU A 94 2.86 15.26 11.40
C LEU A 94 2.04 13.96 11.28
N ILE A 95 1.37 13.55 12.35
CA ILE A 95 0.48 12.39 12.34
C ILE A 95 -0.74 12.63 11.42
N VAL A 96 -1.31 13.83 11.43
CA VAL A 96 -2.41 14.23 10.53
C VAL A 96 -1.95 14.19 9.07
N ILE A 97 -0.75 14.70 8.77
CA ILE A 97 -0.14 14.63 7.44
C ILE A 97 0.03 13.16 7.02
N GLY A 98 0.57 12.32 7.90
CA GLY A 98 0.76 10.89 7.64
C GLY A 98 -0.57 10.16 7.38
N GLN A 99 -1.59 10.38 8.22
CA GLN A 99 -2.93 9.81 8.01
C GLN A 99 -3.51 10.24 6.66
N PHE A 100 -3.40 11.52 6.31
CA PHE A 100 -3.91 12.01 5.04
C PHE A 100 -3.14 11.46 3.84
N ALA A 101 -1.80 11.34 3.95
CA ALA A 101 -0.97 10.73 2.91
C ALA A 101 -1.40 9.28 2.61
N LEU A 102 -1.64 8.49 3.66
CA LEU A 102 -2.11 7.11 3.54
C LEU A 102 -3.53 7.03 2.93
N VAL A 103 -4.41 7.96 3.29
CA VAL A 103 -5.74 8.07 2.68
C VAL A 103 -5.62 8.42 1.20
N LYS A 104 -4.80 9.41 0.85
CA LYS A 104 -4.58 9.81 -0.55
C LYS A 104 -4.02 8.65 -1.38
N TYR A 105 -3.04 7.94 -0.84
CA TYR A 105 -2.51 6.72 -1.46
C TYR A 105 -3.62 5.68 -1.70
N SER A 106 -4.42 5.40 -0.67
CA SER A 106 -5.52 4.43 -0.80
C SER A 106 -6.59 4.85 -1.81
N LEU A 107 -6.86 6.16 -1.95
CA LEU A 107 -7.79 6.68 -2.96
C LEU A 107 -7.25 6.54 -4.39
N SER A 108 -5.93 6.61 -4.56
CA SER A 108 -5.29 6.48 -5.88
C SER A 108 -5.11 5.03 -6.30
N THR A 109 -4.80 4.12 -5.35
CA THR A 109 -4.46 2.72 -5.64
C THR A 109 -5.56 1.72 -5.28
N LEU A 110 -6.60 2.16 -4.59
CA LEU A 110 -7.68 1.34 -4.00
C LEU A 110 -7.19 0.28 -2.99
N ILE A 111 -5.92 0.35 -2.58
CA ILE A 111 -5.27 -0.56 -1.65
C ILE A 111 -4.70 0.23 -0.48
N ASN A 112 -4.74 -0.34 0.73
CA ASN A 112 -4.07 0.28 1.87
C ASN A 112 -2.55 0.08 1.77
N LEU A 113 -1.78 1.14 1.98
CA LEU A 113 -0.33 1.04 2.10
C LEU A 113 0.02 0.32 3.40
N GLY A 114 0.85 -0.69 3.32
CA GLY A 114 1.29 -1.50 4.45
C GLY A 114 2.82 -1.61 4.52
N ALA A 115 3.30 -2.73 5.02
CA ALA A 115 4.71 -3.04 5.12
C ALA A 115 5.41 -3.24 3.75
N ASP A 116 4.64 -3.33 2.69
CA ASP A 116 5.14 -3.34 1.31
C ASP A 116 5.99 -2.11 0.97
N ILE A 117 5.77 -0.96 1.62
CA ILE A 117 6.66 0.21 1.49
C ILE A 117 8.12 -0.10 1.86
N LEU A 118 8.35 -1.05 2.73
CA LEU A 118 9.71 -1.44 3.15
C LEU A 118 10.48 -2.19 2.04
N GLY A 119 9.77 -2.67 1.05
CA GLY A 119 10.33 -3.31 -0.13
C GLY A 119 10.79 -2.34 -1.21
N TYR A 120 10.22 -1.14 -1.24
CA TYR A 120 10.60 -0.12 -2.22
C TYR A 120 11.93 0.53 -1.87
N SER A 121 12.79 0.70 -2.87
CA SER A 121 13.94 1.59 -2.75
C SER A 121 13.48 3.05 -2.72
N MET A 122 14.34 3.96 -2.23
CA MET A 122 14.05 5.40 -2.29
C MET A 122 13.91 5.88 -3.75
N SER A 123 14.63 5.25 -4.68
CA SER A 123 14.49 5.49 -6.11
C SER A 123 13.11 5.08 -6.62
N ASP A 124 12.61 3.88 -6.25
CA ASP A 124 11.30 3.39 -6.67
C ASP A 124 10.17 4.27 -6.11
N MET A 125 10.30 4.70 -4.85
CA MET A 125 9.34 5.65 -4.26
C MET A 125 9.31 6.98 -5.03
N TYR A 126 10.49 7.53 -5.36
CA TYR A 126 10.59 8.76 -6.15
C TYR A 126 9.98 8.57 -7.54
N THR A 127 10.31 7.48 -8.21
CA THR A 127 9.75 7.10 -9.52
C THR A 127 8.22 7.01 -9.47
N THR A 128 7.67 6.30 -8.49
CA THR A 128 6.22 6.13 -8.33
C THR A 128 5.52 7.47 -8.12
N VAL A 129 6.07 8.34 -7.26
CA VAL A 129 5.49 9.66 -6.97
C VAL A 129 5.54 10.57 -8.19
N THR A 130 6.67 10.58 -8.91
CA THR A 130 6.84 11.44 -10.10
C THR A 130 6.07 10.93 -11.31
N ALA A 131 5.84 9.63 -11.41
CA ALA A 131 5.07 9.02 -12.48
C ALA A 131 3.55 9.21 -12.31
N SER A 132 3.09 9.27 -11.06
CA SER A 132 1.66 9.15 -10.76
C SER A 132 0.82 10.36 -11.14
N GLU A 133 1.36 11.56 -11.38
CA GLU A 133 0.59 12.69 -11.94
C GLU A 133 1.43 13.98 -12.12
N SER A 134 0.86 14.93 -12.88
CA SER A 134 1.24 16.33 -12.83
C SER A 134 1.13 16.85 -11.40
N LEU A 135 2.25 17.11 -10.73
CA LEU A 135 2.31 17.68 -9.39
C LEU A 135 1.75 19.12 -9.40
N SER A 136 0.42 19.23 -9.49
CA SER A 136 -0.27 20.52 -9.32
C SER A 136 -0.14 20.98 -7.86
N TYR A 137 0.06 22.27 -7.64
CA TYR A 137 0.03 22.87 -6.31
C TYR A 137 -1.26 22.54 -5.54
N LEU A 138 -2.37 22.35 -6.24
CA LEU A 138 -3.66 21.91 -5.66
C LEU A 138 -3.59 20.52 -5.03
N TYR A 139 -2.70 19.68 -5.51
CA TYR A 139 -2.48 18.34 -4.92
C TYR A 139 -1.93 18.43 -3.49
N PHE A 140 -1.06 19.41 -3.22
CA PHE A 140 -0.44 19.59 -1.91
C PHE A 140 -1.30 20.40 -0.94
N PHE A 141 -2.31 21.11 -1.43
CA PHE A 141 -3.15 21.97 -0.59
C PHE A 141 -3.77 21.25 0.63
N PRO A 142 -4.35 20.02 0.50
CA PRO A 142 -4.91 19.32 1.64
C PRO A 142 -3.88 18.91 2.70
N PHE A 143 -2.61 18.72 2.33
CA PHE A 143 -1.52 18.42 3.28
C PHE A 143 -1.21 19.61 4.21
N ILE A 144 -1.57 20.81 3.80
CA ILE A 144 -1.49 22.02 4.62
C ILE A 144 -2.83 22.26 5.34
N LEU A 145 -3.94 22.05 4.64
CA LEU A 145 -5.28 22.31 5.14
C LEU A 145 -5.61 21.48 6.39
N PHE A 146 -5.38 20.17 6.38
CA PHE A 146 -5.75 19.33 7.52
C PHE A 146 -4.95 19.60 8.79
N PRO A 147 -3.63 19.85 8.78
CA PRO A 147 -2.91 20.36 9.96
C PRO A 147 -3.44 21.71 10.44
N MET A 148 -3.77 22.62 9.54
CA MET A 148 -4.38 23.93 9.92
C MET A 148 -5.76 23.70 10.57
N LEU A 149 -6.59 22.81 10.03
CA LEU A 149 -7.87 22.44 10.64
C LEU A 149 -7.67 21.86 12.04
N TYR A 150 -6.67 20.96 12.22
CA TYR A 150 -6.32 20.44 13.54
C TYR A 150 -6.02 21.57 14.55
N LEU A 151 -5.18 22.54 14.16
CA LEU A 151 -4.83 23.67 15.01
C LEU A 151 -6.06 24.55 15.29
N GLY A 152 -6.90 24.82 14.28
CA GLY A 152 -8.14 25.57 14.42
C GLY A 152 -9.15 24.88 15.35
N ILE A 153 -9.35 23.56 15.18
CA ILE A 153 -10.19 22.74 16.06
C ILE A 153 -9.65 22.78 17.49
N ASN A 154 -8.34 22.65 17.67
CA ASN A 154 -7.73 22.72 19.00
C ASN A 154 -7.96 24.08 19.67
N LEU A 155 -7.87 25.17 18.92
CA LEU A 155 -8.21 26.51 19.43
C LEU A 155 -9.69 26.59 19.84
N ALA A 156 -10.59 26.10 18.98
CA ALA A 156 -12.03 26.11 19.26
C ALA A 156 -12.39 25.25 20.46
N VAL A 157 -11.84 24.03 20.55
CA VAL A 157 -12.05 23.12 21.70
C VAL A 157 -11.56 23.78 22.98
N ASN A 158 -10.35 24.35 22.98
CA ASN A 158 -9.83 25.04 24.17
C ASN A 158 -10.74 26.20 24.59
N THR A 159 -11.17 27.04 23.67
CA THR A 159 -12.03 28.22 24.02
C THR A 159 -13.40 27.78 24.53
N LEU A 160 -14.03 26.78 23.93
CA LEU A 160 -15.34 26.26 24.35
C LEU A 160 -15.30 25.60 25.71
N PHE A 161 -14.33 24.71 25.95
CA PHE A 161 -14.30 23.93 27.16
C PHE A 161 -13.71 24.68 28.36
N ILE A 162 -12.79 25.63 28.18
CA ILE A 162 -12.30 26.49 29.27
C ILE A 162 -13.42 27.37 29.79
N SER A 163 -14.36 27.79 28.95
CA SER A 163 -15.46 28.68 29.33
C SER A 163 -16.63 28.01 30.05
N TYR A 164 -16.82 26.70 29.86
CA TYR A 164 -18.07 26.01 30.23
C TYR A 164 -17.95 24.91 31.29
N THR A 165 -16.76 24.38 31.62
CA THR A 165 -16.69 23.17 32.43
C THR A 165 -15.73 23.25 33.59
N ASN A 166 -16.19 22.73 34.75
CA ASN A 166 -15.35 22.34 35.88
C ASN A 166 -14.47 21.14 35.41
N GLU A 167 -13.15 21.22 35.61
CA GLU A 167 -12.15 20.23 35.18
C GLU A 167 -12.54 18.79 35.54
N ARG A 168 -13.14 18.59 36.71
CA ARG A 168 -13.61 17.26 37.18
C ARG A 168 -14.69 16.68 36.25
N LYS A 169 -15.54 17.52 35.67
CA LYS A 169 -16.59 17.06 34.75
C LYS A 169 -15.98 16.60 33.42
N ILE A 170 -14.89 17.21 32.96
CA ILE A 170 -14.20 16.82 31.73
C ILE A 170 -13.67 15.39 31.83
N TYR A 171 -13.01 15.04 32.94
CA TYR A 171 -12.49 13.67 33.14
C TYR A 171 -13.61 12.65 33.21
N ILE A 172 -14.69 12.94 33.91
CA ILE A 172 -15.85 12.04 34.01
C ILE A 172 -16.47 11.84 32.62
N PHE A 173 -16.67 12.94 31.87
CA PHE A 173 -17.28 12.90 30.53
C PHE A 173 -16.40 12.15 29.52
N SER A 174 -15.08 12.42 29.51
CA SER A 174 -14.11 11.72 28.68
C SER A 174 -14.07 10.21 29.04
N GLY A 175 -14.08 9.87 30.30
CA GLY A 175 -14.13 8.48 30.75
C GLY A 175 -15.41 7.76 30.32
N ILE A 176 -16.56 8.41 30.41
CA ILE A 176 -17.86 7.86 29.94
C ILE A 176 -17.82 7.62 28.41
N ILE A 177 -17.33 8.60 27.63
CA ILE A 177 -17.20 8.45 26.18
C ILE A 177 -16.30 7.28 25.83
N ILE A 178 -15.14 7.17 26.46
CA ILE A 178 -14.20 6.07 26.25
C ILE A 178 -14.87 4.72 26.57
N LEU A 179 -15.60 4.63 27.67
CA LEU A 179 -16.32 3.42 28.06
C LEU A 179 -17.41 3.05 27.04
N ILE A 180 -18.22 4.02 26.61
CA ILE A 180 -19.30 3.77 25.63
C ILE A 180 -18.72 3.32 24.29
N ILE A 181 -17.78 4.08 23.73
CA ILE A 181 -17.18 3.74 22.45
C ILE A 181 -16.31 2.48 22.58
N GLY A 182 -15.68 2.27 23.75
CA GLY A 182 -14.95 1.06 24.07
C GLY A 182 -15.81 -0.19 24.02
N SER A 183 -17.00 -0.12 24.60
CA SER A 183 -17.94 -1.25 24.58
C SER A 183 -18.44 -1.54 23.15
N LEU A 184 -18.62 -0.52 22.31
CA LEU A 184 -19.04 -0.71 20.91
C LEU A 184 -18.03 -1.52 20.10
N LYS A 185 -16.71 -1.39 20.36
CA LYS A 185 -15.70 -2.19 19.68
C LYS A 185 -15.84 -3.70 19.92
N PHE A 186 -16.33 -4.10 21.10
CA PHE A 186 -16.56 -5.53 21.42
C PHE A 186 -17.87 -6.07 20.83
N ILE A 187 -18.83 -5.18 20.54
CA ILE A 187 -20.14 -5.56 20.02
C ILE A 187 -20.15 -5.61 18.48
N ILE A 188 -19.38 -4.70 17.86
CA ILE A 188 -19.31 -4.58 16.41
C ILE A 188 -18.22 -5.50 15.89
N PRO A 189 -18.53 -6.48 15.02
CA PRO A 189 -17.53 -7.40 14.48
C PRO A 189 -16.43 -6.64 13.74
N GLU A 190 -15.19 -7.13 13.88
CA GLU A 190 -14.05 -6.56 13.19
C GLU A 190 -14.19 -6.82 11.69
N VAL A 191 -14.36 -5.77 10.90
CA VAL A 191 -14.45 -5.88 9.45
C VAL A 191 -13.06 -5.64 8.86
N SER A 192 -12.49 -6.71 8.29
CA SER A 192 -11.14 -6.70 7.72
C SER A 192 -11.03 -5.96 6.38
N ASN A 193 -12.13 -5.51 5.80
CA ASN A 193 -12.14 -4.87 4.49
C ASN A 193 -11.46 -3.50 4.51
N ALA A 194 -10.62 -3.26 3.51
CA ALA A 194 -9.84 -2.04 3.35
C ALA A 194 -10.62 -0.71 3.51
N PRO A 195 -11.87 -0.57 2.99
CA PRO A 195 -12.65 0.65 3.14
C PRO A 195 -13.02 1.02 4.57
N TYR A 196 -13.00 0.06 5.51
CA TYR A 196 -13.45 0.28 6.89
C TYR A 196 -12.33 0.57 7.89
N GLN A 197 -11.08 0.35 7.50
CA GLN A 197 -9.93 0.49 8.39
C GLN A 197 -9.41 1.93 8.42
N ASN A 198 -8.96 2.39 9.59
CA ASN A 198 -8.13 3.57 9.67
C ASN A 198 -6.76 3.27 9.03
N LYS A 199 -6.31 4.13 8.09
CA LYS A 199 -5.13 3.85 7.27
C LYS A 199 -3.84 3.84 8.08
N LEU A 200 -3.71 4.73 9.07
CA LEU A 200 -2.52 4.79 9.92
C LEU A 200 -2.45 3.56 10.85
N SER A 201 -3.59 3.12 11.40
CA SER A 201 -3.66 1.91 12.21
C SER A 201 -3.32 0.67 11.39
N PHE A 202 -3.81 0.57 10.17
CA PHE A 202 -3.45 -0.51 9.25
C PHE A 202 -1.95 -0.50 8.96
N PHE A 203 -1.40 0.64 8.53
CA PHE A 203 0.00 0.80 8.20
C PHE A 203 0.93 0.40 9.35
N THR A 204 0.68 0.93 10.55
CA THR A 204 1.52 0.61 11.71
C THR A 204 1.37 -0.84 12.14
N GLY A 205 0.16 -1.37 12.13
CA GLY A 205 -0.12 -2.77 12.48
C GLY A 205 0.54 -3.75 11.52
N ASP A 206 0.52 -3.45 10.22
CA ASP A 206 1.12 -4.30 9.19
C ASP A 206 2.65 -4.28 9.26
N ILE A 207 3.27 -3.10 9.48
CA ILE A 207 4.72 -3.02 9.73
C ILE A 207 5.13 -3.81 10.98
N ILE A 208 4.38 -3.71 12.08
CA ILE A 208 4.68 -4.45 13.31
C ILE A 208 4.58 -5.96 13.06
N ARG A 209 3.53 -6.40 12.35
CA ARG A 209 3.37 -7.81 11.96
C ARG A 209 4.56 -8.27 11.14
N PHE A 210 4.94 -7.50 10.13
CA PHE A 210 6.09 -7.81 9.29
C PHE A 210 7.40 -7.97 10.05
N GLN A 211 7.70 -7.06 10.95
CA GLN A 211 8.91 -7.16 11.75
C GLN A 211 8.90 -8.40 12.65
N LYS A 212 7.73 -8.73 13.20
CA LYS A 212 7.56 -9.93 14.02
C LYS A 212 7.78 -11.21 13.20
N ASP A 213 7.19 -11.28 12.01
CA ASP A 213 7.29 -12.44 11.12
C ASP A 213 8.71 -12.59 10.58
N LYS A 214 9.38 -11.48 10.22
CA LYS A 214 10.79 -11.48 9.83
C LYS A 214 11.69 -12.03 10.94
N ASN A 215 11.43 -11.68 12.19
CA ASN A 215 12.18 -12.21 13.33
C ASN A 215 11.92 -13.71 13.54
N LEU A 216 10.68 -14.16 13.34
CA LEU A 216 10.34 -15.59 13.38
C LEU A 216 11.00 -16.35 12.25
N THR A 217 11.01 -15.82 11.03
CA THR A 217 11.68 -16.42 9.87
C THR A 217 13.20 -16.50 10.06
N ASN A 218 13.82 -15.46 10.63
CA ASN A 218 15.24 -15.50 10.97
C ASN A 218 15.57 -16.53 12.06
N SER A 219 14.64 -16.78 12.97
CA SER A 219 14.76 -17.84 13.98
C SER A 219 14.50 -19.22 13.39
N ALA A 220 13.70 -19.30 12.32
CA ALA A 220 13.37 -20.52 11.58
C ALA A 220 14.37 -20.88 10.48
N ASN A 221 15.56 -20.25 10.45
CA ASN A 221 16.68 -20.64 9.56
C ASN A 221 17.10 -22.13 9.67
N LEU A 222 16.50 -22.86 10.58
CA LEU A 222 16.58 -24.32 10.70
C LEU A 222 15.79 -25.09 9.63
N PHE A 223 14.89 -24.44 8.88
CA PHE A 223 14.01 -25.10 7.91
C PHE A 223 14.33 -24.82 6.44
N TYR A 224 15.29 -23.96 6.12
CA TYR A 224 15.81 -23.85 4.77
C TYR A 224 16.72 -25.06 4.45
N LYS A 225 16.10 -26.22 4.31
CA LYS A 225 16.74 -27.28 3.55
C LYS A 225 17.04 -26.73 2.17
N LYS A 226 18.24 -27.00 1.65
CA LYS A 226 18.69 -26.64 0.28
C LYS A 226 17.81 -27.23 -0.84
N GLU A 227 16.79 -28.00 -0.51
CA GLU A 227 15.85 -28.63 -1.43
C GLU A 227 14.67 -27.68 -1.67
N TYR A 228 14.28 -27.52 -2.91
CA TYR A 228 13.23 -26.65 -3.42
C TYR A 228 11.94 -26.69 -2.56
N PRO A 229 11.70 -25.75 -1.64
CA PRO A 229 10.58 -25.86 -0.71
C PRO A 229 9.21 -25.66 -1.38
N LEU A 230 9.20 -25.09 -2.60
CA LEU A 230 8.00 -24.77 -3.35
C LEU A 230 7.71 -25.79 -4.46
N VAL A 231 8.60 -26.74 -4.70
CA VAL A 231 8.40 -27.81 -5.71
C VAL A 231 7.70 -29.00 -5.06
N LYS A 232 6.59 -29.40 -5.65
CA LYS A 232 5.85 -30.61 -5.26
C LYS A 232 6.20 -31.76 -6.18
N PRO A 233 6.19 -33.04 -5.71
CA PRO A 233 6.29 -34.18 -6.58
C PRO A 233 5.23 -34.16 -7.67
N PHE A 234 5.65 -34.40 -8.91
CA PHE A 234 4.72 -34.47 -10.03
C PHE A 234 3.75 -35.62 -9.78
N LYS A 235 2.48 -35.30 -9.69
CA LYS A 235 1.41 -36.31 -9.77
C LYS A 235 0.91 -36.26 -11.20
N SER A 236 0.83 -37.42 -11.86
CA SER A 236 0.28 -37.49 -13.22
C SER A 236 -1.06 -36.73 -13.26
N SER A 237 -1.09 -35.62 -13.94
CA SER A 237 -2.32 -34.88 -14.23
C SER A 237 -2.85 -35.35 -15.57
N GLN A 238 -4.18 -35.39 -15.71
CA GLN A 238 -4.78 -35.58 -17.03
C GLN A 238 -4.36 -34.39 -17.91
N ASP A 239 -3.81 -34.68 -19.08
CA ASP A 239 -3.50 -33.62 -20.04
C ASP A 239 -4.81 -33.10 -20.65
N VAL A 240 -5.23 -31.95 -20.19
CA VAL A 240 -6.47 -31.29 -20.63
C VAL A 240 -6.22 -30.35 -21.80
N LEU A 241 -4.97 -30.09 -22.16
CA LEU A 241 -4.60 -29.13 -23.19
C LEU A 241 -4.32 -29.81 -24.54
N SER A 242 -3.88 -31.08 -24.53
CA SER A 242 -3.58 -31.80 -25.76
C SER A 242 -4.71 -31.84 -26.81
N PRO A 243 -6.01 -31.78 -26.47
CA PRO A 243 -7.06 -31.71 -27.47
C PRO A 243 -7.09 -30.38 -28.27
N PHE A 244 -6.42 -29.32 -27.74
CA PHE A 244 -6.40 -27.99 -28.36
C PHE A 244 -5.12 -27.67 -29.11
N PHE A 245 -4.08 -28.51 -28.98
CA PHE A 245 -2.76 -28.29 -29.58
C PHE A 245 -2.27 -29.53 -30.30
N GLU A 246 -1.83 -29.34 -31.53
CA GLU A 246 -1.01 -30.33 -32.20
C GLU A 246 0.46 -30.11 -31.80
N ILE A 247 1.07 -31.09 -31.16
CA ILE A 247 2.48 -31.02 -30.79
C ILE A 247 3.30 -31.46 -32.00
N HIS A 248 4.05 -30.56 -32.59
CA HIS A 248 5.02 -30.84 -33.63
C HIS A 248 6.35 -31.26 -33.00
N GLU A 249 7.15 -32.05 -33.71
CA GLU A 249 8.47 -32.50 -33.23
C GLU A 249 9.47 -31.34 -33.06
N GLU A 250 9.26 -30.23 -33.75
CA GLU A 250 10.11 -29.04 -33.69
C GLU A 250 9.77 -28.19 -32.46
N LYS A 251 10.81 -27.67 -31.79
CA LYS A 251 10.67 -26.76 -30.64
C LYS A 251 10.08 -25.43 -31.11
N PRO A 252 8.89 -25.03 -30.68
CA PRO A 252 8.30 -23.74 -31.08
C PRO A 252 9.02 -22.56 -30.39
N ASN A 253 9.04 -21.42 -31.07
CA ASN A 253 9.36 -20.17 -30.38
C ASN A 253 8.18 -19.77 -29.47
N ILE A 254 8.48 -19.32 -28.24
CA ILE A 254 7.49 -18.93 -27.26
C ILE A 254 7.64 -17.43 -27.03
N VAL A 255 6.56 -16.67 -27.25
CA VAL A 255 6.48 -15.24 -26.97
C VAL A 255 5.41 -15.06 -25.89
N MET A 256 5.81 -14.50 -24.76
CA MET A 256 4.91 -14.12 -23.68
C MET A 256 4.81 -12.59 -23.61
N ILE A 257 3.62 -12.06 -23.77
CA ILE A 257 3.35 -10.61 -23.69
C ILE A 257 2.57 -10.36 -22.41
N ILE A 258 3.16 -9.59 -21.50
CA ILE A 258 2.53 -9.18 -20.23
C ILE A 258 2.14 -7.71 -20.38
N VAL A 259 0.83 -7.45 -20.34
CA VAL A 259 0.28 -6.10 -20.47
C VAL A 259 -0.18 -5.61 -19.12
N GLU A 260 0.47 -4.57 -18.61
CA GLU A 260 0.08 -3.94 -17.36
C GLU A 260 -1.20 -3.11 -17.51
N GLY A 261 -2.04 -3.15 -16.47
CA GLY A 261 -3.27 -2.34 -16.42
C GLY A 261 -4.38 -2.78 -17.37
N LEU A 262 -4.22 -3.88 -18.11
CA LEU A 262 -5.27 -4.43 -18.96
C LEU A 262 -6.19 -5.32 -18.13
N GLY A 263 -7.32 -4.77 -17.70
CA GLY A 263 -8.39 -5.52 -17.04
C GLY A 263 -9.39 -6.10 -18.02
N ASP A 264 -10.16 -7.06 -17.54
CA ASP A 264 -11.23 -7.72 -18.31
C ASP A 264 -12.31 -6.73 -18.78
N GLU A 265 -12.47 -5.61 -18.10
CA GLU A 265 -13.42 -4.54 -18.44
C GLU A 265 -13.20 -3.96 -19.83
N PHE A 266 -11.98 -4.04 -20.37
CA PHE A 266 -11.61 -3.53 -21.71
C PHE A 266 -11.80 -4.55 -22.82
N ILE A 267 -12.05 -5.82 -22.48
CA ILE A 267 -12.10 -6.94 -23.42
C ILE A 267 -13.54 -7.21 -23.89
N GLY A 268 -13.71 -7.42 -25.19
CA GLY A 268 -14.98 -7.85 -25.78
C GLY A 268 -16.09 -6.85 -25.60
N LYS A 269 -17.20 -7.31 -24.98
CA LYS A 269 -18.41 -6.51 -24.74
C LYS A 269 -18.55 -6.04 -23.29
N ASN A 270 -17.49 -6.11 -22.51
CA ASN A 270 -17.49 -5.67 -21.12
C ASN A 270 -17.62 -4.15 -20.98
N ALA A 271 -17.56 -3.62 -19.76
CA ALA A 271 -17.93 -2.24 -19.44
C ALA A 271 -17.29 -1.17 -20.33
N TYR A 272 -16.03 -1.39 -20.76
CA TYR A 272 -15.25 -0.49 -21.63
C TYR A 272 -14.91 -1.17 -22.96
N GLY A 273 -15.83 -1.95 -23.52
CA GLY A 273 -15.63 -2.65 -24.78
C GLY A 273 -15.27 -1.73 -25.96
N GLY A 274 -14.51 -2.29 -26.91
CA GLY A 274 -14.08 -1.58 -28.12
C GLY A 274 -12.72 -0.89 -28.03
N PHE A 275 -12.05 -0.90 -26.88
CA PHE A 275 -10.68 -0.39 -26.73
C PHE A 275 -9.62 -1.38 -27.23
N THR A 276 -9.95 -2.66 -27.29
CA THR A 276 -9.04 -3.75 -27.67
C THR A 276 -9.52 -4.55 -28.89
N PRO A 277 -9.85 -3.91 -30.02
CA PRO A 277 -10.52 -4.59 -31.15
C PRO A 277 -9.67 -5.71 -31.75
N TYR A 278 -8.34 -5.60 -31.70
CA TYR A 278 -7.45 -6.64 -32.18
C TYR A 278 -7.46 -7.87 -31.25
N LEU A 279 -7.34 -7.67 -29.94
CA LEU A 279 -7.43 -8.76 -28.96
C LEU A 279 -8.79 -9.44 -29.03
N ASP A 280 -9.88 -8.67 -29.16
CA ASP A 280 -11.23 -9.20 -29.33
C ASP A 280 -11.35 -10.12 -30.55
N SER A 281 -10.64 -9.78 -31.63
CA SER A 281 -10.59 -10.60 -32.85
C SER A 281 -9.82 -11.91 -32.69
N LEU A 282 -8.94 -12.01 -31.68
CA LEU A 282 -8.16 -13.20 -31.38
C LEU A 282 -8.92 -14.19 -30.47
N ILE A 283 -9.85 -13.72 -29.66
CA ILE A 283 -10.59 -14.58 -28.71
C ILE A 283 -11.14 -15.85 -29.38
N PRO A 284 -11.88 -15.78 -30.49
CA PRO A 284 -12.42 -16.98 -31.15
C PRO A 284 -11.36 -17.90 -31.79
N LYS A 285 -10.12 -17.47 -31.82
CA LYS A 285 -8.99 -18.20 -32.46
C LYS A 285 -7.95 -18.65 -31.43
N SER A 286 -8.22 -18.51 -30.15
CA SER A 286 -7.28 -18.76 -29.06
C SER A 286 -7.94 -19.50 -27.91
N LEU A 287 -7.13 -19.99 -26.99
CA LEU A 287 -7.62 -20.37 -25.67
C LEU A 287 -7.79 -19.11 -24.84
N TYR A 288 -9.00 -18.81 -24.47
CA TYR A 288 -9.36 -17.63 -23.66
C TYR A 288 -9.94 -18.05 -22.32
N TRP A 289 -9.42 -17.47 -21.25
CA TRP A 289 -9.90 -17.70 -19.89
C TRP A 289 -10.61 -16.45 -19.38
N GLU A 290 -11.94 -16.49 -19.38
CA GLU A 290 -12.79 -15.37 -18.93
C GLU A 290 -12.61 -15.01 -17.44
N ASN A 291 -12.25 -16.00 -16.62
CA ASN A 291 -12.11 -15.83 -15.17
C ASN A 291 -10.63 -15.94 -14.72
N PHE A 292 -9.72 -15.34 -15.46
CA PHE A 292 -8.31 -15.29 -15.09
C PHE A 292 -8.09 -14.19 -14.05
N VAL A 293 -7.79 -14.58 -12.80
CA VAL A 293 -7.65 -13.66 -11.66
C VAL A 293 -6.19 -13.59 -11.24
N SER A 294 -5.71 -12.38 -10.98
CA SER A 294 -4.38 -12.18 -10.41
C SER A 294 -4.30 -12.73 -8.99
N ASN A 295 -3.19 -13.40 -8.66
CA ASN A 295 -2.86 -13.80 -7.29
C ASN A 295 -1.99 -12.76 -6.56
N ALA A 296 -1.61 -11.69 -7.24
CA ALA A 296 -0.83 -10.59 -6.72
C ALA A 296 -1.61 -9.29 -6.87
N GLY A 297 -1.73 -8.53 -5.77
CA GLY A 297 -2.38 -7.24 -5.78
C GLY A 297 -1.50 -6.10 -6.34
N ARG A 298 -0.31 -6.41 -6.85
CA ARG A 298 0.68 -5.41 -7.29
C ARG A 298 1.52 -5.95 -8.46
N THR A 299 2.00 -5.04 -9.31
CA THR A 299 2.80 -5.30 -10.51
C THR A 299 4.05 -6.12 -10.22
N PHE A 300 4.77 -5.86 -9.12
CA PHE A 300 6.00 -6.58 -8.79
C PHE A 300 5.80 -8.08 -8.48
N GLY A 301 4.56 -8.50 -8.21
CA GLY A 301 4.22 -9.91 -8.09
C GLY A 301 3.99 -10.63 -9.43
N ALA A 302 3.89 -9.91 -10.55
CA ALA A 302 3.49 -10.49 -11.83
C ALA A 302 4.51 -11.51 -12.38
N LEU A 303 5.79 -11.17 -12.45
CA LEU A 303 6.82 -12.08 -12.96
C LEU A 303 6.93 -13.38 -12.15
N PRO A 304 7.11 -13.35 -10.81
CA PRO A 304 7.14 -14.56 -10.01
C PRO A 304 5.88 -15.42 -10.16
N SER A 305 4.71 -14.78 -10.24
CA SER A 305 3.44 -15.49 -10.38
C SER A 305 3.28 -16.17 -11.72
N LEU A 306 3.47 -15.43 -12.81
CA LEU A 306 3.21 -15.91 -14.17
C LEU A 306 4.30 -16.85 -14.65
N ILE A 307 5.57 -16.52 -14.44
CA ILE A 307 6.71 -17.26 -14.96
C ILE A 307 7.20 -18.32 -13.97
N GLY A 308 7.03 -18.07 -12.66
CA GLY A 308 7.49 -18.97 -11.60
C GLY A 308 6.40 -19.83 -11.00
N SER A 309 5.12 -19.59 -11.28
CA SER A 309 3.98 -20.18 -10.56
C SER A 309 4.13 -20.07 -9.04
N LEU A 310 4.72 -18.96 -8.59
CA LEU A 310 5.06 -18.73 -7.20
C LEU A 310 3.95 -17.97 -6.48
N PRO A 311 3.68 -18.29 -5.22
CA PRO A 311 2.67 -17.55 -4.46
C PRO A 311 3.14 -16.13 -4.19
N TYR A 312 2.21 -15.18 -4.18
CA TYR A 312 2.52 -13.82 -3.75
C TYR A 312 2.91 -13.78 -2.27
N GLY A 313 2.23 -14.57 -1.43
CA GLY A 313 2.37 -14.51 0.01
C GLY A 313 1.77 -13.21 0.56
N GLU A 314 2.25 -12.77 1.71
CA GLU A 314 1.75 -11.54 2.33
C GLU A 314 2.36 -10.26 1.72
N LYS A 315 3.58 -10.34 1.14
CA LYS A 315 4.38 -9.17 0.78
C LYS A 315 5.07 -9.23 -0.58
N GLY A 316 4.86 -10.29 -1.29
CA GLY A 316 5.52 -10.55 -2.57
C GLY A 316 6.77 -11.40 -2.45
N PHE A 317 6.93 -12.30 -3.42
CA PHE A 317 8.06 -13.23 -3.47
C PHE A 317 9.41 -12.51 -3.57
N LEU A 318 9.48 -11.40 -4.30
CA LEU A 318 10.71 -10.62 -4.49
C LEU A 318 11.19 -9.85 -3.25
N GLU A 319 10.36 -9.78 -2.21
CA GLU A 319 10.74 -9.21 -0.91
C GLU A 319 11.64 -10.14 -0.09
N LEU A 320 11.69 -11.44 -0.45
CA LEU A 320 12.51 -12.41 0.24
C LEU A 320 13.98 -12.23 -0.12
N ASN A 321 14.86 -12.24 0.87
CA ASN A 321 16.29 -12.14 0.67
C ASN A 321 17.05 -13.08 1.64
N PRO A 322 17.76 -14.10 1.13
CA PRO A 322 17.88 -14.48 -0.28
C PRO A 322 16.56 -15.03 -0.84
N LEU A 323 16.41 -14.99 -2.18
CA LEU A 323 15.28 -15.64 -2.83
C LEU A 323 15.32 -17.14 -2.54
N PRO A 324 14.19 -17.76 -2.15
CA PRO A 324 14.12 -19.21 -1.95
C PRO A 324 14.40 -19.97 -3.22
N ALA A 325 14.93 -21.17 -3.10
CA ALA A 325 15.13 -22.07 -4.23
C ALA A 325 13.77 -22.34 -4.91
N HIS A 326 13.69 -22.10 -6.20
CA HIS A 326 12.48 -22.25 -7.01
C HIS A 326 12.84 -22.63 -8.45
N VAL A 327 11.86 -23.14 -9.17
CA VAL A 327 11.92 -23.41 -10.60
C VAL A 327 10.98 -22.45 -11.31
N SER A 328 11.41 -21.90 -12.43
CA SER A 328 10.60 -21.01 -13.26
C SER A 328 10.52 -21.51 -14.69
N LEU A 329 9.62 -20.97 -15.48
CA LEU A 329 9.54 -21.22 -16.92
C LEU A 329 10.89 -20.91 -17.61
N ILE A 330 11.59 -19.84 -17.18
CA ILE A 330 12.93 -19.51 -17.70
C ILE A 330 13.88 -20.68 -17.48
N SER A 331 14.00 -21.17 -16.26
CA SER A 331 14.91 -22.28 -15.94
C SER A 331 14.54 -23.58 -16.65
N VAL A 332 13.25 -23.86 -16.82
CA VAL A 332 12.77 -25.02 -17.59
C VAL A 332 13.12 -24.88 -19.08
N LEU A 333 12.88 -23.73 -19.67
CA LEU A 333 13.21 -23.48 -21.09
C LEU A 333 14.72 -23.60 -21.32
N LYS A 334 15.53 -23.01 -20.45
CA LYS A 334 17.00 -23.13 -20.53
C LYS A 334 17.47 -24.58 -20.44
N ALA A 335 16.88 -25.37 -19.54
CA ALA A 335 17.20 -26.80 -19.44
C ALA A 335 16.83 -27.60 -20.69
N ASN A 336 16.02 -27.02 -21.57
CA ASN A 336 15.63 -27.54 -22.87
C ASN A 336 16.29 -26.83 -24.06
N ASP A 337 17.42 -26.16 -23.84
CA ASP A 337 18.25 -25.48 -24.85
C ASP A 337 17.55 -24.29 -25.55
N TYR A 338 16.61 -23.62 -24.87
CA TYR A 338 16.06 -22.37 -25.36
C TYR A 338 16.96 -21.19 -24.95
N THR A 339 17.12 -20.23 -25.85
CA THR A 339 17.62 -18.90 -25.51
C THR A 339 16.47 -18.06 -24.97
N THR A 340 16.66 -17.45 -23.81
CA THR A 340 15.63 -16.69 -23.12
C THR A 340 15.96 -15.21 -23.12
N SER A 341 14.98 -14.36 -23.44
CA SER A 341 15.14 -12.92 -23.52
C SER A 341 13.97 -12.20 -22.84
N TYR A 342 14.27 -11.12 -22.14
CA TYR A 342 13.31 -10.24 -21.53
C TYR A 342 13.45 -8.83 -22.16
N TYR A 343 12.34 -8.26 -22.58
CA TYR A 343 12.28 -6.92 -23.15
C TYR A 343 11.34 -6.06 -22.33
N SER A 344 11.76 -4.86 -21.96
CA SER A 344 10.94 -3.87 -21.27
C SER A 344 11.35 -2.46 -21.66
N GLY A 345 10.37 -1.57 -21.80
CA GLY A 345 10.65 -0.15 -22.07
C GLY A 345 11.14 0.61 -20.84
N ASP A 346 10.88 0.09 -19.65
CA ASP A 346 11.25 0.65 -18.36
C ASP A 346 12.58 0.07 -17.82
N GLU A 347 12.98 0.50 -16.63
CA GLU A 347 14.18 0.01 -15.98
C GLU A 347 13.89 -1.32 -15.26
N SER A 348 14.67 -2.35 -15.56
CA SER A 348 14.50 -3.70 -14.99
C SER A 348 14.85 -3.79 -13.49
N SER A 349 15.55 -2.80 -12.94
CA SER A 349 15.79 -2.66 -11.50
C SER A 349 14.52 -2.27 -10.72
N PHE A 350 13.61 -1.57 -11.39
CA PHE A 350 12.33 -1.20 -10.80
C PHE A 350 11.54 -2.46 -10.41
N ASP A 351 10.97 -2.46 -9.20
CA ASP A 351 10.26 -3.61 -8.62
C ASP A 351 11.11 -4.89 -8.54
N ARG A 352 12.45 -4.76 -8.54
CA ARG A 352 13.40 -5.90 -8.43
C ARG A 352 13.21 -6.98 -9.49
N LYS A 353 12.64 -6.65 -10.64
CA LYS A 353 12.45 -7.59 -11.75
C LYS A 353 13.76 -8.27 -12.14
N ILE A 354 14.84 -7.49 -12.22
CA ILE A 354 16.17 -8.00 -12.58
C ILE A 354 16.64 -9.11 -11.63
N ASN A 355 16.37 -9.02 -10.32
CA ASN A 355 16.81 -10.02 -9.35
C ASN A 355 16.17 -11.40 -9.62
N PHE A 356 14.89 -11.42 -10.03
CA PHE A 356 14.21 -12.66 -10.41
C PHE A 356 14.74 -13.21 -11.73
N LEU A 357 14.96 -12.34 -12.71
CA LEU A 357 15.46 -12.74 -14.03
C LEU A 357 16.88 -13.32 -13.93
N GLU A 358 17.79 -12.67 -13.21
CA GLU A 358 19.16 -13.11 -13.01
C GLU A 358 19.23 -14.40 -12.17
N TYR A 359 18.40 -14.51 -11.11
CA TYR A 359 18.32 -15.76 -10.32
C TYR A 359 17.98 -16.96 -11.19
N ASN A 360 17.09 -16.79 -12.17
CA ASN A 360 16.67 -17.82 -13.11
C ASN A 360 17.59 -17.92 -14.34
N ALA A 361 18.74 -17.22 -14.33
CA ALA A 361 19.77 -17.25 -15.35
C ALA A 361 19.25 -16.90 -16.77
N ILE A 362 18.42 -15.87 -16.89
CA ILE A 362 17.98 -15.37 -18.20
C ILE A 362 19.17 -14.98 -19.07
N ASP A 363 19.11 -15.23 -20.39
CA ASP A 363 20.25 -14.97 -21.28
C ASP A 363 20.36 -13.49 -21.64
N ASN A 364 19.24 -12.84 -21.94
CA ASN A 364 19.22 -11.45 -22.37
C ASN A 364 18.18 -10.65 -21.60
N VAL A 365 18.59 -9.48 -21.12
CA VAL A 365 17.68 -8.45 -20.57
C VAL A 365 17.91 -7.19 -21.39
N ILE A 366 16.90 -6.76 -22.12
CA ILE A 366 16.88 -5.52 -22.89
C ILE A 366 15.88 -4.57 -22.24
N ASP A 367 16.39 -3.62 -21.50
CA ASP A 367 15.62 -2.60 -20.79
C ASP A 367 16.00 -1.19 -21.28
N ILE A 368 15.49 -0.15 -20.62
CA ILE A 368 15.71 1.25 -20.96
C ILE A 368 17.19 1.61 -21.21
N ASN A 369 18.14 0.88 -20.58
CA ASN A 369 19.56 1.14 -20.65
C ASN A 369 20.25 0.49 -21.87
N LYS A 370 19.55 -0.40 -22.59
CA LYS A 370 20.11 -1.18 -23.70
C LYS A 370 19.52 -0.87 -25.08
N PHE A 371 18.53 0.01 -25.15
CA PHE A 371 18.04 0.48 -26.44
C PHE A 371 19.10 1.36 -27.12
N GLY A 372 19.33 1.10 -28.40
CA GLY A 372 20.33 1.81 -29.20
C GLY A 372 19.89 3.22 -29.64
N PRO A 373 20.75 3.94 -30.34
CA PRO A 373 20.40 5.22 -30.94
C PRO A 373 19.30 5.04 -31.99
N GLY A 374 18.33 5.93 -32.02
CA GLY A 374 17.20 5.90 -32.92
C GLY A 374 15.88 5.39 -32.36
N TYR A 375 15.90 4.88 -31.13
CA TYR A 375 14.69 4.60 -30.37
C TYR A 375 14.23 5.87 -29.63
N ILE A 376 12.91 6.09 -29.59
CA ILE A 376 12.32 7.33 -29.06
C ILE A 376 11.62 7.02 -27.73
N LYS A 377 12.10 7.66 -26.64
CA LYS A 377 11.45 7.55 -25.32
C LYS A 377 10.08 8.25 -25.31
N THR A 378 9.21 7.80 -24.45
CA THR A 378 7.96 8.50 -24.15
C THR A 378 8.24 9.92 -23.67
N LYS A 379 7.34 10.85 -24.01
CA LYS A 379 7.46 12.23 -23.52
C LYS A 379 7.41 12.25 -22.00
N GLU A 380 8.25 13.09 -21.42
CA GLU A 380 8.21 13.35 -20.00
C GLU A 380 6.88 13.97 -19.60
N ASN A 381 6.37 13.59 -18.44
CA ASN A 381 5.22 14.24 -17.82
C ASN A 381 5.61 15.65 -17.32
N SER A 382 4.67 16.39 -16.76
CA SER A 382 4.91 17.75 -16.21
C SER A 382 5.92 17.77 -15.05
N GLY A 383 6.25 16.63 -14.45
CA GLY A 383 7.27 16.45 -13.41
C GLY A 383 8.66 16.09 -13.96
N GLY A 384 8.82 16.00 -15.31
CA GLY A 384 10.08 15.62 -15.92
C GLY A 384 10.35 14.11 -15.89
N PHE A 385 9.32 13.28 -15.68
CA PHE A 385 9.45 11.84 -15.62
C PHE A 385 8.95 11.16 -16.90
N SER A 386 9.71 10.15 -17.35
CA SER A 386 9.33 9.25 -18.44
C SER A 386 9.54 7.80 -17.99
N TRP A 387 8.58 6.94 -18.26
CA TRP A 387 8.70 5.50 -18.05
C TRP A 387 9.72 4.82 -18.96
N GLY A 388 10.21 5.51 -19.96
CA GLY A 388 11.19 4.99 -20.91
C GLY A 388 10.64 4.85 -22.31
N TYR A 389 10.75 3.67 -22.93
CA TYR A 389 10.33 3.45 -24.32
C TYR A 389 8.89 2.94 -24.40
N PRO A 390 8.07 3.46 -25.33
CA PRO A 390 6.71 2.97 -25.55
C PRO A 390 6.74 1.59 -26.22
N ASP A 391 5.63 0.85 -26.10
CA ASP A 391 5.49 -0.50 -26.65
C ASP A 391 5.85 -0.58 -28.15
N ALA A 392 5.50 0.43 -28.94
CA ALA A 392 5.84 0.51 -30.36
C ALA A 392 7.37 0.46 -30.62
N GLU A 393 8.17 0.99 -29.71
CA GLU A 393 9.63 0.94 -29.80
C GLU A 393 10.18 -0.41 -29.31
N ILE A 394 9.51 -1.06 -28.37
CA ILE A 394 9.90 -2.40 -27.88
C ILE A 394 9.72 -3.45 -28.97
N PHE A 395 8.67 -3.32 -29.79
CA PHE A 395 8.36 -4.24 -30.88
C PHE A 395 9.03 -3.89 -32.23
N ARG A 396 9.81 -2.83 -32.27
CA ARG A 396 10.58 -2.39 -33.45
C ARG A 396 11.89 -3.16 -33.57
#